data_3453ece10fa002346ebce46dd19d0409
#
_entry.id   3453ece10fa002346ebce46dd19d0409
#
_cell.length_a   1.000
_cell.length_b   1.000
_cell.length_c   1.000
_cell.angle_alpha   90.00
_cell.angle_beta   90.00
_cell.angle_gamma   90.00
#
_symmetry.space_group_name_H-M   'P 1'
#
loop_
_entity.id
_entity.type
_entity.pdbx_description
1 polymer ?
#
loop_
_entity_poly.entity_id
_entity_poly.type
_entity_poly.pdbx_seq_one_letter_code
_entity_poly.pdbx_strand_id
1 'polypeptide(L)'
;MKEIILKPDEIEKKIERIAYQILESNLDFNKIFIAGIAKNGFHVAKKIVENLKIICDKEIILCEVIVDKKNPQKKIITSLGNEIYKNVSVTIVDDVLHTGTTLIYVVKHFLEVKLKQCKTAVLINRNHKLFPIKADFKGLSFSTSINKNIEVNFENNRLTAYLN
;
A
#
# COMPACT_ATOMS: atom_id res chain seq x y z
N MET A 1 -25.28 9.08 2.28
CA MET A 1 -25.32 7.93 3.23
C MET A 1 -24.07 7.09 2.99
N LYS A 2 -23.28 6.82 4.03
CA LYS A 2 -22.08 5.97 3.92
C LYS A 2 -22.50 4.49 3.93
N GLU A 3 -22.14 3.76 2.90
CA GLU A 3 -22.39 2.33 2.78
C GLU A 3 -21.09 1.56 3.08
N ILE A 4 -21.14 0.57 3.96
CA ILE A 4 -19.97 -0.28 4.26
C ILE A 4 -19.77 -1.25 3.10
N ILE A 5 -18.60 -1.19 2.46
CA ILE A 5 -18.21 -2.10 1.38
C ILE A 5 -17.27 -3.21 1.86
N LEU A 6 -16.49 -2.96 2.93
CA LEU A 6 -15.68 -3.98 3.59
C LEU A 6 -15.72 -3.78 5.10
N LYS A 7 -16.12 -4.82 5.81
CA LYS A 7 -16.06 -4.89 7.27
C LYS A 7 -14.64 -5.21 7.76
N PRO A 8 -14.31 -4.89 9.02
CA PRO A 8 -12.97 -5.15 9.56
C PRO A 8 -12.48 -6.59 9.39
N ASP A 9 -13.32 -7.58 9.66
CA ASP A 9 -12.93 -9.00 9.53
C ASP A 9 -12.65 -9.41 8.07
N GLU A 10 -13.35 -8.82 7.11
CA GLU A 10 -13.10 -9.03 5.68
C GLU A 10 -11.77 -8.41 5.26
N ILE A 11 -11.46 -7.21 5.79
CA ILE A 11 -10.19 -6.52 5.55
C ILE A 11 -9.03 -7.32 6.12
N GLU A 12 -9.13 -7.83 7.33
CA GLU A 12 -8.08 -8.67 7.94
C GLU A 12 -7.74 -9.89 7.09
N LYS A 13 -8.74 -10.59 6.56
CA LYS A 13 -8.53 -11.74 5.64
C LYS A 13 -7.86 -11.32 4.33
N LYS A 14 -8.20 -10.16 3.79
CA LYS A 14 -7.59 -9.63 2.56
C LYS A 14 -6.13 -9.23 2.80
N ILE A 15 -5.84 -8.61 3.93
CA ILE A 15 -4.47 -8.24 4.32
C ILE A 15 -3.62 -9.48 4.53
N GLU A 16 -4.14 -10.52 5.19
CA GLU A 16 -3.46 -11.80 5.34
C GLU A 16 -3.08 -12.39 3.97
N ARG A 17 -4.02 -12.43 3.03
CA ARG A 17 -3.76 -12.90 1.66
C ARG A 17 -2.70 -12.05 0.95
N ILE A 18 -2.77 -10.72 1.07
CA ILE A 18 -1.77 -9.82 0.48
C ILE A 18 -0.38 -10.11 1.09
N ALA A 19 -0.28 -10.35 2.38
CA ALA A 19 0.98 -10.70 3.03
C ALA A 19 1.58 -11.99 2.45
N TYR A 20 0.80 -13.04 2.24
CA TYR A 20 1.25 -14.25 1.56
C TYR A 20 1.69 -13.99 0.12
N GLN A 21 0.98 -13.18 -0.63
CA GLN A 21 1.35 -12.81 -2.00
C GLN A 21 2.66 -12.02 -2.05
N ILE A 22 2.87 -11.11 -1.10
CA ILE A 22 4.13 -10.37 -0.96
C ILE A 22 5.27 -11.35 -0.63
N LEU A 23 5.06 -12.24 0.32
CA LEU A 23 6.06 -13.25 0.66
C LEU A 23 6.43 -14.12 -0.56
N GLU A 24 5.44 -14.58 -1.32
CA GLU A 24 5.66 -15.37 -2.53
C GLU A 24 6.51 -14.63 -3.56
N SER A 25 6.30 -13.33 -3.74
CA SER A 25 7.10 -12.52 -4.65
C SER A 25 8.50 -12.18 -4.12
N ASN A 26 8.82 -12.53 -2.90
CA ASN A 26 10.07 -12.21 -2.19
C ASN A 26 10.83 -13.45 -1.70
N LEU A 27 10.54 -14.64 -2.22
CA LEU A 27 11.18 -15.89 -1.76
C LEU A 27 12.70 -15.85 -1.87
N ASP A 28 13.23 -15.22 -2.91
CA ASP A 28 14.67 -15.12 -3.17
C ASP A 28 15.38 -13.96 -2.42
N PHE A 29 14.63 -13.17 -1.65
CA PHE A 29 15.16 -12.01 -0.93
C PHE A 29 15.14 -12.24 0.59
N ASN A 30 16.20 -11.84 1.27
CA ASN A 30 16.30 -11.93 2.73
C ASN A 30 15.62 -10.78 3.45
N LYS A 31 15.44 -9.65 2.77
CA LYS A 31 14.82 -8.44 3.31
C LYS A 31 13.60 -8.05 2.46
N ILE A 32 12.53 -7.67 3.13
CA ILE A 32 11.33 -7.11 2.53
C ILE A 32 11.12 -5.72 3.12
N PHE A 33 11.09 -4.71 2.25
CA PHE A 33 10.86 -3.32 2.65
C PHE A 33 9.42 -2.95 2.30
N ILE A 34 8.64 -2.58 3.31
CA ILE A 34 7.24 -2.17 3.18
C ILE A 34 7.14 -0.67 3.41
N ALA A 35 6.76 0.06 2.37
CA ALA A 35 6.61 1.50 2.40
C ALA A 35 5.12 1.87 2.36
N GLY A 36 4.57 2.29 3.50
CA GLY A 36 3.16 2.68 3.63
C GLY A 36 2.95 4.18 3.43
N ILE A 37 2.04 4.53 2.52
CA ILE A 37 1.70 5.94 2.27
C ILE A 37 0.78 6.44 3.38
N ALA A 38 1.21 7.51 4.09
CA ALA A 38 0.42 8.11 5.15
C ALA A 38 -0.87 8.76 4.58
N LYS A 39 -1.98 8.71 5.31
CA LYS A 39 -2.11 8.11 6.64
C LYS A 39 -2.61 6.66 6.60
N ASN A 40 -3.68 6.41 5.86
CA ASN A 40 -4.38 5.11 5.88
C ASN A 40 -3.57 4.00 5.22
N GLY A 41 -2.82 4.28 4.16
CA GLY A 41 -1.91 3.32 3.55
C GLY A 41 -0.84 2.82 4.53
N PHE A 42 -0.39 3.67 5.45
CA PHE A 42 0.54 3.27 6.51
C PHE A 42 -0.12 2.33 7.54
N HIS A 43 -1.41 2.52 7.87
CA HIS A 43 -2.14 1.57 8.71
C HIS A 43 -2.29 0.20 8.03
N VAL A 44 -2.58 0.19 6.74
CA VAL A 44 -2.60 -1.06 5.94
C VAL A 44 -1.23 -1.72 5.94
N ALA A 45 -0.17 -0.94 5.72
CA ALA A 45 1.22 -1.43 5.73
C ALA A 45 1.62 -2.05 7.06
N LYS A 46 1.26 -1.43 8.19
CA LYS A 46 1.50 -1.99 9.53
C LYS A 46 0.88 -3.37 9.70
N LYS A 47 -0.37 -3.53 9.29
CA LYS A 47 -1.07 -4.82 9.37
C LYS A 47 -0.46 -5.87 8.44
N ILE A 48 0.01 -5.48 7.26
CA ILE A 48 0.76 -6.37 6.37
C ILE A 48 2.06 -6.83 7.04
N VAL A 49 2.80 -5.92 7.66
CA VAL A 49 4.05 -6.24 8.38
C VAL A 49 3.80 -7.18 9.55
N GLU A 50 2.74 -6.96 10.33
CA GLU A 50 2.34 -7.87 11.42
C GLU A 50 2.12 -9.30 10.90
N ASN A 51 1.40 -9.45 9.80
CA ASN A 51 1.17 -10.75 9.16
C ASN A 51 2.47 -11.36 8.61
N LEU A 52 3.31 -10.58 7.93
CA LEU A 52 4.59 -11.07 7.39
C LEU A 52 5.51 -11.60 8.50
N LYS A 53 5.56 -10.94 9.66
CA LYS A 53 6.36 -11.38 10.81
C LYS A 53 5.87 -12.71 11.42
N ILE A 54 4.60 -13.04 11.24
CA ILE A 54 4.03 -14.32 11.69
C ILE A 54 4.38 -15.44 10.71
N ILE A 55 4.36 -15.17 9.39
CA ILE A 55 4.44 -16.19 8.36
C ILE A 55 5.86 -16.46 7.83
N CYS A 56 6.84 -15.62 8.17
CA CYS A 56 8.22 -15.82 7.74
C CYS A 56 9.25 -15.25 8.73
N ASP A 57 10.50 -15.70 8.61
CA ASP A 57 11.63 -15.24 9.42
C ASP A 57 12.49 -14.18 8.71
N LYS A 58 12.05 -13.67 7.57
CA LYS A 58 12.77 -12.63 6.83
C LYS A 58 12.80 -11.32 7.63
N GLU A 59 13.81 -10.51 7.37
CA GLU A 59 13.86 -9.14 7.90
C GLU A 59 12.80 -8.29 7.23
N ILE A 60 11.83 -7.82 8.00
CA ILE A 60 10.74 -6.95 7.52
C ILE A 60 10.99 -5.53 8.02
N ILE A 61 11.14 -4.60 7.09
CA ILE A 61 11.39 -3.18 7.37
C ILE A 61 10.16 -2.40 7.01
N LEU A 62 9.63 -1.63 7.96
CA LEU A 62 8.47 -0.74 7.76
C LEU A 62 8.94 0.71 7.65
N CYS A 63 8.48 1.39 6.63
CA CYS A 63 8.74 2.80 6.37
C CYS A 63 7.43 3.56 6.15
N GLU A 64 7.32 4.74 6.76
CA GLU A 64 6.23 5.68 6.46
C GLU A 64 6.63 6.62 5.34
N VAL A 65 5.73 6.82 4.40
CA VAL A 65 5.90 7.74 3.26
C VAL A 65 4.92 8.89 3.41
N ILE A 66 5.45 10.10 3.49
CA ILE A 66 4.66 11.33 3.58
C ILE A 66 4.66 12.01 2.22
N VAL A 67 3.50 12.13 1.62
CA VAL A 67 3.26 12.77 0.33
C VAL A 67 2.10 13.74 0.42
N ASP A 68 2.23 14.90 -0.20
CA ASP A 68 1.09 15.82 -0.38
C ASP A 68 0.19 15.29 -1.50
N LYS A 69 -0.90 14.64 -1.14
CA LYS A 69 -1.82 14.02 -2.11
C LYS A 69 -2.50 15.03 -3.07
N LYS A 70 -2.55 16.31 -2.71
CA LYS A 70 -3.04 17.38 -3.58
C LYS A 70 -1.95 17.87 -4.54
N ASN A 71 -0.70 17.80 -4.13
CA ASN A 71 0.47 18.21 -4.90
C ASN A 71 1.58 17.14 -4.82
N PRO A 72 1.37 15.94 -5.39
CA PRO A 72 2.29 14.81 -5.22
C PRO A 72 3.65 15.02 -5.87
N GLN A 73 3.80 16.02 -6.74
CA GLN A 73 5.07 16.46 -7.32
C GLN A 73 6.01 17.15 -6.32
N LYS A 74 5.48 17.60 -5.16
CA LYS A 74 6.31 18.12 -4.08
C LYS A 74 7.20 17.04 -3.49
N LYS A 75 8.24 17.46 -2.78
CA LYS A 75 9.19 16.54 -2.15
C LYS A 75 8.47 15.51 -1.27
N ILE A 76 8.72 14.25 -1.55
CA ILE A 76 8.26 13.11 -0.76
C ILE A 76 9.28 12.87 0.35
N ILE A 77 8.77 12.60 1.56
CA ILE A 77 9.58 12.33 2.75
C ILE A 77 9.32 10.89 3.19
N THR A 78 10.40 10.16 3.44
CA THR A 78 10.36 8.81 3.99
C THR A 78 10.94 8.82 5.41
N SER A 79 10.37 8.02 6.31
CA SER A 79 10.85 7.88 7.69
C SER A 79 12.24 7.22 7.79
N LEU A 80 12.66 6.54 6.72
CA LEU A 80 13.98 5.91 6.59
C LEU A 80 14.69 6.46 5.35
N GLY A 81 16.01 6.60 5.42
CA GLY A 81 16.82 7.10 4.32
C GLY A 81 16.98 6.10 3.17
N ASN A 82 17.41 6.58 2.00
CA ASN A 82 17.54 5.77 0.80
C ASN A 82 18.63 4.67 0.90
N GLU A 83 19.61 4.83 1.78
CA GLU A 83 20.61 3.81 2.07
C GLU A 83 20.01 2.53 2.64
N ILE A 84 18.83 2.60 3.29
CA ILE A 84 18.14 1.45 3.88
C ILE A 84 17.45 0.61 2.82
N TYR A 85 16.86 1.23 1.80
CA TYR A 85 16.11 0.51 0.76
C TYR A 85 16.84 0.33 -0.56
N LYS A 86 18.03 0.94 -0.74
CA LYS A 86 18.87 0.72 -1.90
C LYS A 86 19.24 -0.77 -2.05
N ASN A 87 19.08 -1.32 -3.26
CA ASN A 87 19.31 -2.75 -3.57
C ASN A 87 18.43 -3.71 -2.75
N VAL A 88 17.26 -3.27 -2.31
CA VAL A 88 16.28 -4.07 -1.58
C VAL A 88 15.01 -4.23 -2.40
N SER A 89 14.22 -5.25 -2.11
CA SER A 89 12.85 -5.40 -2.64
C SER A 89 11.90 -4.50 -1.87
N VAL A 90 11.25 -3.57 -2.55
CA VAL A 90 10.31 -2.61 -1.97
C VAL A 90 8.89 -2.92 -2.41
N THR A 91 7.97 -2.97 -1.47
CA THR A 91 6.53 -2.97 -1.74
C THR A 91 5.92 -1.67 -1.19
N ILE A 92 5.34 -0.89 -2.08
CA ILE A 92 4.66 0.37 -1.74
C ILE A 92 3.20 0.07 -1.48
N VAL A 93 2.68 0.53 -0.35
CA VAL A 93 1.33 0.23 0.13
C VAL A 93 0.50 1.49 0.26
N ASP A 94 -0.70 1.48 -0.30
CA ASP A 94 -1.73 2.51 -0.09
C ASP A 94 -3.07 1.85 0.29
N ASP A 95 -4.02 2.64 0.76
CA ASP A 95 -5.37 2.16 1.08
C ASP A 95 -6.22 1.99 -0.19
N VAL A 96 -6.31 3.02 -1.02
CA VAL A 96 -7.14 3.03 -2.23
C VAL A 96 -6.33 3.52 -3.44
N LEU A 97 -6.28 2.71 -4.48
CA LEU A 97 -5.80 3.13 -5.80
C LEU A 97 -6.97 3.71 -6.59
N HIS A 98 -6.97 5.02 -6.76
CA HIS A 98 -8.00 5.74 -7.52
C HIS A 98 -7.46 6.17 -8.89
N THR A 99 -6.92 7.39 -8.99
CA THR A 99 -6.35 7.91 -10.23
C THR A 99 -4.96 7.38 -10.55
N GLY A 100 -4.27 6.88 -9.53
CA GLY A 100 -2.88 6.43 -9.63
C GLY A 100 -1.86 7.54 -9.44
N THR A 101 -2.29 8.80 -9.29
CA THR A 101 -1.37 9.95 -9.18
C THR A 101 -0.44 9.83 -7.98
N THR A 102 -0.96 9.60 -6.79
CA THR A 102 -0.14 9.45 -5.58
C THR A 102 0.85 8.30 -5.71
N LEU A 103 0.35 7.14 -6.12
CA LEU A 103 1.15 5.92 -6.18
C LEU A 103 2.29 6.04 -7.20
N ILE A 104 2.05 6.60 -8.38
CA ILE A 104 3.09 6.73 -9.41
C ILE A 104 4.21 7.70 -8.98
N TYR A 105 3.88 8.78 -8.29
CA TYR A 105 4.90 9.70 -7.75
C TYR A 105 5.72 9.07 -6.63
N VAL A 106 5.10 8.25 -5.78
CA VAL A 106 5.82 7.49 -4.75
C VAL A 106 6.73 6.44 -5.37
N VAL A 107 6.26 5.71 -6.39
CA VAL A 107 7.11 4.78 -7.16
C VAL A 107 8.32 5.52 -7.74
N LYS A 108 8.10 6.68 -8.39
CA LYS A 108 9.18 7.52 -8.92
C LYS A 108 10.22 7.87 -7.84
N HIS A 109 9.78 8.25 -6.65
CA HIS A 109 10.66 8.58 -5.53
C HIS A 109 11.58 7.40 -5.15
N PHE A 110 11.01 6.21 -5.01
CA PHE A 110 11.81 5.01 -4.67
C PHE A 110 12.76 4.60 -5.80
N LEU A 111 12.40 4.86 -7.06
CA LEU A 111 13.24 4.54 -8.22
C LEU A 111 14.41 5.53 -8.43
N GLU A 112 14.56 6.55 -7.61
CA GLU A 112 15.76 7.41 -7.60
C GLU A 112 17.03 6.64 -7.21
N VAL A 113 16.90 5.50 -6.55
CA VAL A 113 17.98 4.55 -6.28
C VAL A 113 17.67 3.20 -6.90
N LYS A 114 18.72 2.40 -7.12
CA LYS A 114 18.56 1.04 -7.63
C LYS A 114 17.85 0.16 -6.61
N LEU A 115 16.78 -0.50 -7.03
CA LEU A 115 16.05 -1.51 -6.27
C LEU A 115 16.24 -2.90 -6.87
N LYS A 116 16.10 -3.94 -6.07
CA LYS A 116 15.99 -5.33 -6.58
C LYS A 116 14.63 -5.56 -7.24
N GLN A 117 13.58 -5.02 -6.64
CA GLN A 117 12.20 -5.15 -7.09
C GLN A 117 11.38 -3.98 -6.52
N CYS A 118 10.40 -3.51 -7.28
CA CYS A 118 9.40 -2.56 -6.80
C CYS A 118 8.02 -3.09 -7.12
N LYS A 119 7.21 -3.35 -6.10
CA LYS A 119 5.83 -3.82 -6.20
C LYS A 119 4.89 -2.85 -5.50
N THR A 120 3.61 -2.93 -5.84
CA THR A 120 2.57 -2.09 -5.28
C THR A 120 1.46 -2.96 -4.68
N ALA A 121 0.95 -2.56 -3.53
CA ALA A 121 -0.15 -3.21 -2.84
C ALA A 121 -1.18 -2.18 -2.39
N VAL A 122 -2.45 -2.46 -2.60
CA VAL A 122 -3.56 -1.61 -2.14
C VAL A 122 -4.66 -2.46 -1.54
N LEU A 123 -5.39 -1.91 -0.58
CA LEU A 123 -6.56 -2.59 -0.04
C LEU A 123 -7.69 -2.62 -1.06
N ILE A 124 -7.96 -1.48 -1.73
CA ILE A 124 -9.01 -1.36 -2.74
C ILE A 124 -8.46 -0.74 -4.01
N ASN A 125 -8.71 -1.41 -5.13
CA ASN A 125 -8.39 -0.92 -6.47
C ASN A 125 -9.67 -0.44 -7.16
N ARG A 126 -9.71 0.86 -7.52
CA ARG A 126 -10.77 1.44 -8.39
C ARG A 126 -10.28 1.52 -9.83
N ASN A 127 -11.21 1.44 -10.78
CA ASN A 127 -10.90 1.40 -12.21
C ASN A 127 -10.96 2.77 -12.92
N HIS A 128 -10.63 3.86 -12.22
CA HIS A 128 -10.63 5.23 -12.79
C HIS A 128 -9.24 5.85 -12.84
N LYS A 129 -8.28 5.13 -13.42
CA LYS A 129 -6.88 5.57 -13.47
C LYS A 129 -6.65 6.67 -14.50
N LEU A 130 -5.91 7.69 -14.10
CA LEU A 130 -5.39 8.75 -15.00
C LEU A 130 -3.91 8.53 -15.32
N PHE A 131 -3.20 7.69 -14.56
CA PHE A 131 -1.79 7.39 -14.72
C PHE A 131 -1.56 5.90 -14.95
N PRO A 132 -0.51 5.50 -15.72
CA PRO A 132 -0.22 4.11 -16.06
C PRO A 132 0.43 3.38 -14.89
N ILE A 133 -0.32 3.09 -13.87
CA ILE A 133 0.09 2.39 -12.67
C ILE A 133 -0.95 1.32 -12.31
N LYS A 134 -0.49 0.19 -11.80
CA LYS A 134 -1.35 -0.88 -11.30
C LYS A 134 -0.98 -1.28 -9.88
N ALA A 135 -1.89 -1.92 -9.19
CA ALA A 135 -1.59 -2.66 -7.98
C ALA A 135 -1.21 -4.10 -8.34
N ASP A 136 -0.02 -4.52 -7.93
CA ASP A 136 0.41 -5.92 -8.07
C ASP A 136 -0.38 -6.82 -7.12
N PHE A 137 -0.64 -6.33 -5.91
CA PHE A 137 -1.43 -7.00 -4.88
C PHE A 137 -2.59 -6.10 -4.48
N LYS A 138 -3.79 -6.64 -4.44
CA LYS A 138 -5.01 -5.87 -4.11
C LYS A 138 -5.98 -6.71 -3.29
N GLY A 139 -6.60 -6.08 -2.31
CA GLY A 139 -7.61 -6.72 -1.48
C GLY A 139 -8.92 -6.93 -2.24
N LEU A 140 -9.42 -5.88 -2.87
CA LEU A 140 -10.66 -5.87 -3.64
C LEU A 140 -10.52 -4.95 -4.84
N SER A 141 -11.01 -5.38 -6.02
CA SER A 141 -11.29 -4.48 -7.13
C SER A 141 -12.76 -4.08 -7.07
N PHE A 142 -13.03 -2.79 -7.08
CA PHE A 142 -14.38 -2.25 -6.92
C PHE A 142 -14.67 -1.17 -7.97
N SER A 143 -15.58 -1.47 -8.88
CA SER A 143 -16.03 -0.51 -9.89
C SER A 143 -17.15 0.35 -9.31
N THR A 144 -16.96 1.66 -9.37
CA THR A 144 -17.98 2.64 -8.93
C THR A 144 -18.28 3.64 -10.03
N SER A 145 -19.39 4.36 -9.92
CA SER A 145 -19.62 5.55 -10.73
C SER A 145 -18.60 6.65 -10.37
N ILE A 146 -18.33 7.55 -11.29
CA ILE A 146 -17.36 8.65 -11.13
C ILE A 146 -17.64 9.52 -9.90
N ASN A 147 -18.92 9.67 -9.55
CA ASN A 147 -19.36 10.55 -8.46
C ASN A 147 -19.31 9.93 -7.07
N LYS A 148 -18.93 8.65 -6.94
CA LYS A 148 -18.82 7.98 -5.64
C LYS A 148 -17.36 7.85 -5.22
N ASN A 149 -17.10 8.08 -3.95
CA ASN A 149 -15.76 7.97 -3.36
C ASN A 149 -15.68 6.78 -2.41
N ILE A 150 -14.52 6.12 -2.40
CA ILE A 150 -14.18 5.10 -1.41
C ILE A 150 -13.33 5.76 -0.35
N GLU A 151 -13.70 5.56 0.90
CA GLU A 151 -12.98 6.04 2.08
C GLU A 151 -12.66 4.86 2.99
N VAL A 152 -11.41 4.76 3.41
CA VAL A 152 -10.97 3.78 4.40
C VAL A 152 -10.73 4.52 5.72
N ASN A 153 -11.39 4.05 6.78
CA ASN A 153 -11.25 4.62 8.12
C ASN A 153 -10.52 3.64 9.04
N PHE A 154 -9.66 4.19 9.88
CA PHE A 154 -8.95 3.44 10.91
C PHE A 154 -9.38 3.93 12.28
N GLU A 155 -10.15 3.08 12.97
CA GLU A 155 -10.70 3.35 14.30
C GLU A 155 -10.57 2.11 15.19
N ASN A 156 -10.25 2.31 16.47
CA ASN A 156 -10.09 1.21 17.43
C ASN A 156 -9.18 0.07 16.94
N ASN A 157 -8.06 0.45 16.30
CA ASN A 157 -7.08 -0.48 15.69
C ASN A 157 -7.67 -1.38 14.59
N ARG A 158 -8.78 -0.98 13.97
CA ARG A 158 -9.45 -1.72 12.89
C ARG A 158 -9.72 -0.82 11.69
N LEU A 159 -9.67 -1.41 10.52
CA LEU A 159 -9.97 -0.75 9.25
C LEU A 159 -11.39 -1.08 8.80
N THR A 160 -12.08 -0.11 8.25
CA THR A 160 -13.40 -0.27 7.61
C THR A 160 -13.42 0.54 6.33
N ALA A 161 -13.99 0.01 5.25
CA ALA A 161 -14.10 0.73 3.99
C ALA A 161 -15.55 1.08 3.68
N TYR A 162 -15.76 2.32 3.23
CA TYR A 162 -17.06 2.91 2.95
C TYR A 162 -17.13 3.44 1.53
N LEU A 163 -18.32 3.39 0.96
CA LEU A 163 -18.71 4.10 -0.26
C LEU A 163 -19.53 5.33 0.12
N ASN A 164 -19.13 6.50 -0.40
CA ASN A 164 -19.83 7.79 -0.19
C ASN A 164 -20.46 8.30 -1.49
#